data_97955f1669d409587e5c1c264214c49f
#
_entry.id   97955f1669d409587e5c1c264214c49f
#
_cell.length_a   1.000
_cell.length_b   1.000
_cell.length_c   1.000
_cell.angle_alpha   90.00
_cell.angle_beta   90.00
_cell.angle_gamma   90.00
#
_symmetry.space_group_name_H-M   'P 1'
#
loop_
_entity.id
_entity.type
_entity.pdbx_description
1 polymer ?
#
loop_
_entity_poly.entity_id
_entity_poly.type
_entity_poly.pdbx_seq_one_letter_code
_entity_poly.pdbx_strand_id
1 'polypeptide(L)'
;MAALAGSLPSTVYRLKFLFPHPAIPCNTRTLFAIHKLHQQSKQRNPLVWGNFRATFRPLSAKFSAGQLNSHESQIGKASNGDDLVILGIETSCDDTAAAVVRGNGEIFSQVVASQADLLAQYGGVAPKMAEEAHSRAIDQVTQSALDKANLTANDLSAVAVTIGPGLSLCLRVGVRKAREIAGEFQLPIVGVHHMEAHTLVARLTDKGLQFPFMALLVSGGHNLLILARDLGHYIQLGTTIDDAIGEAYDKTAKWLGLDMRRSGGPAVEELAREGDPESVKFKVPMQHHKDCNFSFAGLKTQVRLTIASKDI
;
A
#
# COMPACT_ATOMS: atom_id res chain seq x y z
N MET A 1 15.11 8.19 -21.10
CA MET A 1 14.35 7.22 -20.29
C MET A 1 14.92 7.02 -18.89
N ALA A 2 15.33 8.07 -18.21
CA ALA A 2 15.94 8.01 -16.87
C ALA A 2 15.31 8.97 -15.86
N ALA A 3 14.06 9.41 -16.05
CA ALA A 3 13.46 10.48 -15.27
C ALA A 3 12.18 10.08 -14.50
N LEU A 4 11.81 8.80 -14.44
CA LEU A 4 10.59 8.32 -13.79
C LEU A 4 10.81 7.55 -12.47
N ALA A 5 12.02 7.59 -11.90
CA ALA A 5 12.36 6.85 -10.67
C ALA A 5 12.12 7.63 -9.37
N GLY A 6 11.47 8.79 -9.39
CA GLY A 6 11.56 9.80 -8.31
C GLY A 6 10.40 9.91 -7.34
N SER A 7 9.26 9.23 -7.46
CA SER A 7 8.11 9.60 -6.58
C SER A 7 7.08 8.53 -6.29
N LEU A 8 7.43 7.26 -6.30
CA LEU A 8 6.56 6.24 -5.72
C LEU A 8 7.03 5.89 -4.31
N PRO A 9 6.12 5.61 -3.35
CA PRO A 9 6.52 5.22 -2.00
C PRO A 9 7.49 4.05 -2.10
N SER A 10 8.66 4.24 -1.51
CA SER A 10 9.90 3.46 -1.67
C SER A 10 9.78 1.95 -1.32
N THR A 11 8.65 1.51 -0.80
CA THR A 11 8.49 0.19 -0.19
C THR A 11 8.25 -0.94 -1.19
N VAL A 12 7.63 -0.68 -2.34
CA VAL A 12 7.24 -1.75 -3.30
C VAL A 12 8.32 -1.98 -4.37
N TYR A 13 9.13 -0.99 -4.71
CA TYR A 13 10.12 -1.10 -5.79
C TYR A 13 11.46 -1.74 -5.40
N ARG A 14 11.79 -1.85 -4.11
CA ARG A 14 13.12 -2.33 -3.67
C ARG A 14 13.31 -3.85 -3.65
N LEU A 15 12.26 -4.63 -3.71
CA LEU A 15 12.38 -6.11 -3.74
C LEU A 15 13.00 -6.67 -5.03
N LYS A 16 13.05 -5.88 -6.12
CA LYS A 16 13.70 -6.32 -7.39
C LYS A 16 15.23 -6.24 -7.37
N PHE A 17 15.84 -5.54 -6.39
CA PHE A 17 17.31 -5.31 -6.39
C PHE A 17 18.11 -6.13 -5.37
N LEU A 18 17.45 -6.98 -4.57
CA LEU A 18 18.15 -7.77 -3.54
C LEU A 18 18.63 -9.16 -4.00
N PHE A 19 18.41 -9.53 -5.26
CA PHE A 19 18.97 -10.75 -5.81
C PHE A 19 19.70 -10.49 -7.12
N PRO A 20 21.05 -10.56 -7.13
CA PRO A 20 21.78 -10.66 -8.40
C PRO A 20 21.42 -12.00 -9.05
N HIS A 21 20.95 -11.96 -10.29
CA HIS A 21 20.67 -13.14 -11.09
C HIS A 21 21.89 -14.08 -11.17
N PRO A 22 21.67 -15.39 -10.97
CA PRO A 22 21.66 -16.27 -12.13
C PRO A 22 20.33 -17.03 -12.24
N ALA A 23 19.94 -17.31 -13.48
CA ALA A 23 18.75 -18.06 -13.83
C ALA A 23 18.64 -19.36 -13.01
N ILE A 24 17.64 -19.43 -12.11
CA ILE A 24 17.30 -20.67 -11.43
C ILE A 24 16.38 -21.44 -12.39
N PRO A 25 16.78 -22.64 -12.85
CA PRO A 25 15.88 -23.47 -13.64
C PRO A 25 14.69 -23.87 -12.77
N CYS A 26 13.50 -23.72 -13.33
CA CYS A 26 12.23 -24.11 -12.72
C CYS A 26 12.27 -25.60 -12.36
N ASN A 27 12.59 -25.90 -11.11
CA ASN A 27 12.68 -27.28 -10.65
C ASN A 27 11.33 -27.67 -10.05
N THR A 28 10.74 -28.75 -10.54
CA THR A 28 9.46 -29.34 -10.14
C THR A 28 9.29 -29.55 -8.63
N ARG A 29 10.35 -29.52 -7.85
CA ARG A 29 10.32 -29.57 -6.38
C ARG A 29 9.70 -28.34 -5.73
N THR A 30 9.77 -27.17 -6.35
CA THR A 30 9.15 -25.91 -5.83
C THR A 30 7.62 -25.96 -5.98
N LEU A 31 7.13 -26.55 -7.06
CA LEU A 31 5.69 -26.79 -7.27
C LEU A 31 5.12 -27.80 -6.26
N PHE A 32 5.91 -28.82 -5.89
CA PHE A 32 5.52 -29.80 -4.86
C PHE A 32 5.42 -29.19 -3.46
N ALA A 33 6.29 -28.24 -3.12
CA ALA A 33 6.22 -27.52 -1.84
C ALA A 33 4.97 -26.63 -1.77
N ILE A 34 4.61 -25.96 -2.85
CA ILE A 34 3.36 -25.16 -2.95
C ILE A 34 2.13 -26.05 -2.84
N HIS A 35 2.13 -27.21 -3.47
CA HIS A 35 1.01 -28.18 -3.39
C HIS A 35 0.86 -28.76 -1.96
N LYS A 36 1.97 -29.03 -1.25
CA LYS A 36 1.96 -29.51 0.14
C LYS A 36 1.47 -28.45 1.13
N LEU A 37 1.83 -27.17 0.92
CA LEU A 37 1.30 -26.04 1.69
C LEU A 37 -0.22 -25.89 1.48
N HIS A 38 -0.70 -26.14 0.26
CA HIS A 38 -2.14 -26.11 -0.05
C HIS A 38 -2.94 -27.20 0.69
N GLN A 39 -2.37 -28.38 0.91
CA GLN A 39 -3.03 -29.46 1.66
C GLN A 39 -3.01 -29.22 3.18
N GLN A 40 -1.94 -28.59 3.71
CA GLN A 40 -1.86 -28.24 5.14
C GLN A 40 -2.75 -27.06 5.53
N SER A 41 -3.04 -26.13 4.61
CA SER A 41 -3.94 -25.00 4.85
C SER A 41 -5.41 -25.43 4.98
N LYS A 42 -5.79 -26.59 4.50
CA LYS A 42 -7.15 -27.14 4.64
C LYS A 42 -7.50 -27.58 6.07
N GLN A 43 -6.53 -27.73 6.96
CA GLN A 43 -6.74 -28.19 8.34
C GLN A 43 -6.72 -27.09 9.41
N ARG A 44 -6.42 -25.85 9.05
CA ARG A 44 -6.54 -24.69 9.97
C ARG A 44 -7.49 -23.70 9.34
N ASN A 45 -8.55 -23.30 10.06
CA ASN A 45 -9.46 -22.26 9.61
C ASN A 45 -8.66 -21.07 9.08
N PRO A 46 -8.60 -20.83 7.77
CA PRO A 46 -8.00 -19.63 7.26
C PRO A 46 -8.90 -18.49 7.73
N LEU A 47 -8.30 -17.44 8.32
CA LEU A 47 -8.97 -16.15 8.41
C LEU A 47 -9.23 -15.70 6.97
N VAL A 48 -10.33 -16.13 6.41
CA VAL A 48 -10.88 -15.61 5.17
C VAL A 48 -11.23 -14.17 5.51
N TRP A 49 -10.49 -13.23 4.95
CA TRP A 49 -10.96 -11.86 4.86
C TRP A 49 -12.28 -11.95 4.12
N GLY A 50 -13.37 -11.94 4.92
CA GLY A 50 -14.71 -12.24 4.41
C GLY A 50 -15.01 -11.35 3.21
N ASN A 51 -15.79 -11.89 2.27
CA ASN A 51 -16.32 -11.22 1.10
C ASN A 51 -16.71 -9.78 1.45
N PHE A 52 -15.77 -8.84 1.42
CA PHE A 52 -16.03 -7.42 1.43
C PHE A 52 -16.51 -7.04 0.02
N ARG A 53 -17.64 -7.60 -0.39
CA ARG A 53 -18.54 -6.86 -1.25
C ARG A 53 -19.04 -5.73 -0.36
N ALA A 54 -18.41 -4.57 -0.47
CA ALA A 54 -18.96 -3.34 0.05
C ALA A 54 -20.28 -3.07 -0.71
N THR A 55 -21.35 -3.71 -0.28
CA THR A 55 -22.70 -3.29 -0.59
C THR A 55 -22.93 -2.03 0.23
N PHE A 56 -22.35 -0.93 -0.20
CA PHE A 56 -22.84 0.37 0.17
C PHE A 56 -24.25 0.49 -0.44
N ARG A 57 -25.28 0.17 0.37
CA ARG A 57 -26.59 0.74 0.09
C ARG A 57 -26.40 2.24 0.14
N PRO A 58 -26.75 2.99 -0.93
CA PRO A 58 -26.78 4.42 -0.83
C PRO A 58 -27.69 4.77 0.35
N LEU A 59 -27.22 5.62 1.27
CA LEU A 59 -28.07 6.25 2.27
C LEU A 59 -29.17 6.95 1.46
N SER A 60 -30.35 6.36 1.43
CA SER A 60 -31.51 6.93 0.77
C SER A 60 -31.90 8.19 1.51
N ALA A 61 -31.42 9.34 1.04
CA ALA A 61 -32.21 10.55 1.13
C ALA A 61 -33.53 10.24 0.39
N LYS A 62 -34.64 10.45 1.05
CA LYS A 62 -35.98 10.30 0.46
C LYS A 62 -36.09 11.28 -0.71
N PHE A 63 -35.77 10.83 -1.91
CA PHE A 63 -36.16 11.49 -3.15
C PHE A 63 -37.41 10.81 -3.68
N SER A 64 -38.44 11.60 -3.92
CA SER A 64 -39.74 11.18 -4.45
C SER A 64 -39.56 10.51 -5.82
N ALA A 65 -40.33 9.46 -6.07
CA ALA A 65 -40.27 8.54 -7.20
C ALA A 65 -40.60 9.13 -8.59
N GLY A 66 -40.25 10.38 -8.85
CA GLY A 66 -40.62 11.10 -10.08
C GLY A 66 -39.50 11.43 -11.05
N GLN A 67 -38.20 11.17 -10.72
CA GLN A 67 -37.08 11.62 -11.58
C GLN A 67 -36.04 10.55 -11.94
N LEU A 68 -36.39 9.27 -11.85
CA LEU A 68 -35.46 8.15 -12.09
C LEU A 68 -35.31 7.71 -13.56
N ASN A 69 -36.05 8.32 -14.49
CA ASN A 69 -36.12 7.79 -15.88
C ASN A 69 -35.18 8.47 -16.90
N SER A 70 -34.33 9.42 -16.54
CA SER A 70 -33.49 10.12 -17.53
C SER A 70 -31.98 9.88 -17.44
N HIS A 71 -31.47 9.19 -16.39
CA HIS A 71 -30.04 8.95 -16.21
C HIS A 71 -29.54 7.53 -16.48
N GLU A 72 -30.43 6.54 -16.61
CA GLU A 72 -30.04 5.20 -17.03
C GLU A 72 -29.51 5.12 -18.49
N SER A 73 -29.76 6.15 -19.30
CA SER A 73 -29.36 6.16 -20.70
C SER A 73 -27.91 6.59 -20.95
N GLN A 74 -27.18 7.14 -19.97
CA GLN A 74 -25.77 7.51 -20.17
C GLN A 74 -24.76 6.49 -19.68
N ILE A 75 -25.13 5.61 -18.73
CA ILE A 75 -24.26 4.50 -18.28
C ILE A 75 -24.18 3.39 -19.35
N GLY A 76 -25.11 3.35 -20.29
CA GLY A 76 -25.19 2.33 -21.36
C GLY A 76 -24.22 2.50 -22.54
N LYS A 77 -23.29 3.46 -22.54
CA LYS A 77 -22.36 3.70 -23.65
C LYS A 77 -20.87 3.48 -23.34
N ALA A 78 -20.47 3.14 -22.13
CA ALA A 78 -19.12 2.67 -21.86
C ALA A 78 -19.01 1.21 -22.28
N SER A 79 -18.74 0.93 -23.53
CA SER A 79 -18.75 -0.41 -24.11
C SER A 79 -17.53 -1.26 -23.72
N ASN A 80 -16.50 -0.69 -23.07
CA ASN A 80 -15.33 -1.41 -22.56
C ASN A 80 -14.89 -0.80 -21.25
N GLY A 81 -14.66 -1.63 -20.21
CA GLY A 81 -14.10 -1.20 -18.92
C GLY A 81 -12.76 -0.46 -19.04
N ASP A 82 -12.09 -0.60 -20.17
CA ASP A 82 -10.80 0.03 -20.49
C ASP A 82 -10.88 1.57 -20.61
N ASP A 83 -12.06 2.13 -20.92
CA ASP A 83 -12.25 3.57 -21.11
C ASP A 83 -12.64 4.30 -19.82
N LEU A 84 -12.87 3.59 -18.74
CA LEU A 84 -13.19 4.21 -17.44
C LEU A 84 -12.02 5.05 -16.94
N VAL A 85 -12.29 6.28 -16.49
CA VAL A 85 -11.32 7.19 -15.89
C VAL A 85 -11.64 7.34 -14.42
N ILE A 86 -10.68 7.03 -13.56
CA ILE A 86 -10.90 6.98 -12.11
C ILE A 86 -9.89 7.88 -11.41
N LEU A 87 -10.39 8.75 -10.53
CA LEU A 87 -9.58 9.48 -9.57
C LEU A 87 -9.41 8.64 -8.31
N GLY A 88 -8.19 8.23 -8.00
CA GLY A 88 -7.83 7.56 -6.74
C GLY A 88 -7.30 8.55 -5.70
N ILE A 89 -7.74 8.39 -4.44
CA ILE A 89 -7.32 9.23 -3.30
C ILE A 89 -6.82 8.35 -2.17
N GLU A 90 -5.62 8.68 -1.64
CA GLU A 90 -4.97 7.97 -0.53
C GLU A 90 -4.53 8.95 0.55
N THR A 91 -4.97 8.69 1.80
CA THR A 91 -4.62 9.47 3.00
C THR A 91 -4.51 8.58 4.25
N SER A 92 -4.09 7.32 4.12
CA SER A 92 -4.19 6.35 5.23
C SER A 92 -3.19 6.55 6.36
N CYS A 93 -2.05 7.21 6.10
CA CYS A 93 -0.96 7.37 7.08
C CYS A 93 -0.34 8.78 7.06
N ASP A 94 0.71 8.99 6.27
CA ASP A 94 1.58 10.18 6.30
C ASP A 94 1.67 10.92 4.96
N ASP A 95 1.31 10.29 3.86
CA ASP A 95 1.30 10.92 2.54
C ASP A 95 -0.12 11.23 2.07
N THR A 96 -0.32 12.42 1.53
CA THR A 96 -1.53 12.77 0.79
C THR A 96 -1.29 12.51 -0.68
N ALA A 97 -2.00 11.57 -1.28
CA ALA A 97 -1.79 11.24 -2.68
C ALA A 97 -3.10 11.20 -3.48
N ALA A 98 -3.00 11.56 -4.77
CA ALA A 98 -4.05 11.35 -5.75
C ALA A 98 -3.46 10.95 -7.10
N ALA A 99 -4.19 10.13 -7.84
CA ALA A 99 -3.82 9.70 -9.18
C ALA A 99 -5.06 9.58 -10.08
N VAL A 100 -4.89 9.89 -11.37
CA VAL A 100 -5.91 9.63 -12.38
C VAL A 100 -5.44 8.45 -13.23
N VAL A 101 -6.27 7.40 -13.28
CA VAL A 101 -5.93 6.13 -13.93
C VAL A 101 -7.08 5.72 -14.85
N ARG A 102 -6.73 5.23 -16.06
CA ARG A 102 -7.70 4.64 -16.98
C ARG A 102 -7.91 3.16 -16.67
N GLY A 103 -9.06 2.60 -17.03
CA GLY A 103 -9.41 1.19 -16.80
C GLY A 103 -8.44 0.18 -17.43
N ASN A 104 -7.78 0.52 -18.53
CA ASN A 104 -6.71 -0.27 -19.14
C ASN A 104 -5.39 -0.28 -18.34
N GLY A 105 -5.33 0.45 -17.20
CA GLY A 105 -4.15 0.56 -16.34
C GLY A 105 -3.17 1.68 -16.75
N GLU A 106 -3.53 2.55 -17.71
CA GLU A 106 -2.75 3.73 -18.05
C GLU A 106 -2.84 4.77 -16.93
N ILE A 107 -1.70 5.24 -16.43
CA ILE A 107 -1.61 6.27 -15.40
C ILE A 107 -1.48 7.63 -16.09
N PHE A 108 -2.54 8.45 -16.06
CA PHE A 108 -2.51 9.79 -16.63
C PHE A 108 -1.75 10.77 -15.75
N SER A 109 -1.92 10.65 -14.45
CA SER A 109 -1.23 11.50 -13.49
C SER A 109 -1.09 10.82 -12.15
N GLN A 110 -0.11 11.30 -11.38
CA GLN A 110 0.04 11.00 -9.96
C GLN A 110 0.65 12.20 -9.24
N VAL A 111 0.15 12.48 -8.05
CA VAL A 111 0.61 13.57 -7.18
C VAL A 111 0.70 13.05 -5.76
N VAL A 112 1.81 13.34 -5.10
CA VAL A 112 2.04 13.01 -3.69
C VAL A 112 2.54 14.26 -2.97
N ALA A 113 1.91 14.59 -1.85
CA ALA A 113 2.40 15.56 -0.88
C ALA A 113 2.84 14.81 0.37
N SER A 114 4.15 14.70 0.57
CA SER A 114 4.74 14.00 1.70
C SER A 114 4.76 14.86 2.95
N GLN A 115 4.61 14.21 4.11
CA GLN A 115 4.74 14.83 5.43
C GLN A 115 6.12 14.54 6.07
N ALA A 116 7.16 14.29 5.27
CA ALA A 116 8.49 13.89 5.72
C ALA A 116 9.08 14.83 6.79
N ASP A 117 8.88 16.14 6.64
CA ASP A 117 9.37 17.14 7.61
C ASP A 117 8.64 17.03 8.97
N LEU A 118 7.34 16.74 8.96
CA LEU A 118 6.58 16.49 10.20
C LEU A 118 7.04 15.19 10.86
N LEU A 119 7.29 14.14 10.09
CA LEU A 119 7.82 12.89 10.60
C LEU A 119 9.17 13.07 11.28
N ALA A 120 10.07 13.86 10.68
CA ALA A 120 11.36 14.19 11.25
C ALA A 120 11.22 14.99 12.56
N GLN A 121 10.33 15.99 12.56
CA GLN A 121 10.11 16.85 13.73
C GLN A 121 9.56 16.09 14.94
N TYR A 122 8.62 15.15 14.72
CA TYR A 122 7.94 14.42 15.81
C TYR A 122 8.52 13.02 16.06
N GLY A 123 9.54 12.61 15.30
CA GLY A 123 10.15 11.28 15.40
C GLY A 123 9.19 10.12 15.08
N GLY A 124 8.24 10.38 14.17
CA GLY A 124 7.22 9.43 13.71
C GLY A 124 5.89 10.11 13.41
N VAL A 125 4.86 9.32 13.06
CA VAL A 125 3.54 9.85 12.71
C VAL A 125 2.78 10.31 13.96
N ALA A 126 2.47 11.60 14.04
CA ALA A 126 1.57 12.18 15.02
C ALA A 126 0.15 12.30 14.42
N PRO A 127 -0.84 11.47 14.81
CA PRO A 127 -2.10 11.32 14.06
C PRO A 127 -2.89 12.61 13.85
N LYS A 128 -2.91 13.50 14.86
CA LYS A 128 -3.61 14.78 14.76
C LYS A 128 -2.91 15.76 13.82
N MET A 129 -1.58 15.80 13.88
CA MET A 129 -0.78 16.65 12.98
C MET A 129 -0.86 16.14 11.53
N ALA A 130 -0.86 14.81 11.36
CA ALA A 130 -1.07 14.19 10.05
C ALA A 130 -2.45 14.52 9.47
N GLU A 131 -3.53 14.47 10.27
CA GLU A 131 -4.88 14.89 9.84
C GLU A 131 -4.88 16.34 9.33
N GLU A 132 -4.26 17.26 10.08
CA GLU A 132 -4.17 18.66 9.69
C GLU A 132 -3.38 18.86 8.39
N ALA A 133 -2.27 18.15 8.23
CA ALA A 133 -1.46 18.22 7.01
C ALA A 133 -2.23 17.68 5.80
N HIS A 134 -2.91 16.53 5.94
CA HIS A 134 -3.82 16.02 4.90
C HIS A 134 -4.90 17.05 4.54
N SER A 135 -5.54 17.65 5.55
CA SER A 135 -6.61 18.63 5.32
C SER A 135 -6.15 19.88 4.56
N ARG A 136 -4.87 20.27 4.74
CA ARG A 136 -4.28 21.41 4.01
C ARG A 136 -3.90 21.04 2.57
N ALA A 137 -3.48 19.79 2.34
CA ALA A 137 -2.93 19.38 1.06
C ALA A 137 -3.98 18.78 0.10
N ILE A 138 -5.07 18.20 0.61
CA ILE A 138 -5.96 17.34 -0.17
C ILE A 138 -6.57 18.04 -1.39
N ASP A 139 -6.98 19.30 -1.26
CA ASP A 139 -7.60 20.04 -2.35
C ASP A 139 -6.58 20.29 -3.48
N GLN A 140 -5.39 20.75 -3.12
CA GLN A 140 -4.32 20.99 -4.09
C GLN A 140 -3.85 19.70 -4.74
N VAL A 141 -3.74 18.61 -3.99
CA VAL A 141 -3.27 17.31 -4.50
C VAL A 141 -4.27 16.72 -5.49
N THR A 142 -5.58 16.76 -5.17
CA THR A 142 -6.63 16.27 -6.07
C THR A 142 -6.75 17.10 -7.32
N GLN A 143 -6.71 18.44 -7.19
CA GLN A 143 -6.76 19.35 -8.34
C GLN A 143 -5.54 19.18 -9.23
N SER A 144 -4.34 19.14 -8.65
CA SER A 144 -3.10 18.94 -9.42
C SER A 144 -3.07 17.59 -10.16
N ALA A 145 -3.73 16.55 -9.61
CA ALA A 145 -3.84 15.27 -10.30
C ALA A 145 -4.71 15.38 -11.55
N LEU A 146 -5.83 16.09 -11.47
CA LEU A 146 -6.70 16.37 -12.61
C LEU A 146 -6.00 17.25 -13.65
N ASP A 147 -5.36 18.34 -13.22
CA ASP A 147 -4.65 19.28 -14.11
C ASP A 147 -3.53 18.57 -14.90
N LYS A 148 -2.72 17.73 -14.22
CA LYS A 148 -1.65 16.95 -14.86
C LYS A 148 -2.17 15.90 -15.84
N ALA A 149 -3.40 15.43 -15.63
CA ALA A 149 -4.09 14.54 -16.55
C ALA A 149 -4.73 15.28 -17.74
N ASN A 150 -4.76 16.62 -17.71
CA ASN A 150 -5.55 17.48 -18.61
C ASN A 150 -7.04 17.11 -18.62
N LEU A 151 -7.58 16.79 -17.45
CA LEU A 151 -8.96 16.37 -17.25
C LEU A 151 -9.63 17.25 -16.17
N THR A 152 -10.94 17.24 -16.19
CA THR A 152 -11.81 17.82 -15.16
C THR A 152 -12.57 16.73 -14.43
N ALA A 153 -13.22 17.07 -13.33
CA ALA A 153 -14.03 16.09 -12.60
C ALA A 153 -15.24 15.58 -13.42
N ASN A 154 -15.68 16.31 -14.45
CA ASN A 154 -16.73 15.87 -15.38
C ASN A 154 -16.29 14.71 -16.29
N ASP A 155 -14.98 14.52 -16.48
CA ASP A 155 -14.42 13.49 -17.33
C ASP A 155 -14.23 12.16 -16.56
N LEU A 156 -14.47 12.18 -15.25
CA LEU A 156 -14.31 11.01 -14.38
C LEU A 156 -15.50 10.05 -14.47
N SER A 157 -15.21 8.78 -14.42
CA SER A 157 -16.21 7.70 -14.33
C SER A 157 -16.52 7.31 -12.88
N ALA A 158 -15.57 7.50 -11.96
CA ALA A 158 -15.70 7.19 -10.54
C ALA A 158 -14.62 7.87 -9.71
N VAL A 159 -14.84 7.94 -8.39
CA VAL A 159 -13.83 8.30 -7.39
C VAL A 159 -13.53 7.08 -6.53
N ALA A 160 -12.28 6.65 -6.49
CA ALA A 160 -11.78 5.61 -5.61
C ALA A 160 -11.08 6.22 -4.40
N VAL A 161 -11.29 5.69 -3.20
CA VAL A 161 -10.65 6.22 -1.98
C VAL A 161 -10.31 5.09 -1.02
N THR A 162 -9.14 5.19 -0.39
CA THR A 162 -8.75 4.26 0.67
C THR A 162 -9.63 4.46 1.91
N ILE A 163 -10.28 3.36 2.34
CA ILE A 163 -11.18 3.37 3.50
C ILE A 163 -10.61 2.65 4.72
N GLY A 164 -9.45 2.00 4.59
CA GLY A 164 -8.74 1.28 5.66
C GLY A 164 -7.94 0.08 5.15
N PRO A 165 -7.10 -0.48 6.01
CA PRO A 165 -6.65 0.03 7.32
C PRO A 165 -5.80 1.30 7.20
N GLY A 166 -5.67 2.02 8.33
CA GLY A 166 -4.90 3.25 8.44
C GLY A 166 -5.33 4.09 9.63
N LEU A 167 -4.72 5.26 9.78
CA LEU A 167 -5.09 6.21 10.82
C LEU A 167 -6.48 6.79 10.56
N SER A 168 -7.43 6.54 11.45
CA SER A 168 -8.85 6.90 11.25
C SER A 168 -9.08 8.39 11.01
N LEU A 169 -8.27 9.25 11.63
CA LEU A 169 -8.32 10.70 11.42
C LEU A 169 -7.91 11.07 9.99
N CYS A 170 -6.82 10.46 9.53
CA CYS A 170 -6.27 10.67 8.19
C CYS A 170 -7.20 10.12 7.09
N LEU A 171 -7.68 8.88 7.23
CA LEU A 171 -8.64 8.26 6.31
C LEU A 171 -9.90 9.10 6.12
N ARG A 172 -10.38 9.74 7.19
CA ARG A 172 -11.56 10.59 7.16
C ARG A 172 -11.41 11.79 6.23
N VAL A 173 -10.19 12.34 6.10
CA VAL A 173 -9.92 13.46 5.19
C VAL A 173 -10.14 13.04 3.74
N GLY A 174 -9.51 11.94 3.30
CA GLY A 174 -9.67 11.42 1.94
C GLY A 174 -11.11 11.02 1.62
N VAL A 175 -11.78 10.32 2.55
CA VAL A 175 -13.18 9.90 2.37
C VAL A 175 -14.11 11.11 2.26
N ARG A 176 -13.88 12.17 3.03
CA ARG A 176 -14.66 13.41 2.92
C ARG A 176 -14.48 14.06 1.57
N LYS A 177 -13.23 14.19 1.08
CA LYS A 177 -12.92 14.75 -0.24
C LYS A 177 -13.52 13.93 -1.38
N ALA A 178 -13.42 12.60 -1.31
CA ALA A 178 -14.05 11.72 -2.30
C ALA A 178 -15.57 11.89 -2.35
N ARG A 179 -16.24 12.04 -1.20
CA ARG A 179 -17.68 12.27 -1.11
C ARG A 179 -18.08 13.64 -1.63
N GLU A 180 -17.26 14.67 -1.42
CA GLU A 180 -17.47 16.02 -1.95
C GLU A 180 -17.48 15.98 -3.48
N ILE A 181 -16.39 15.47 -4.10
CA ILE A 181 -16.27 15.39 -5.55
C ILE A 181 -17.39 14.50 -6.15
N ALA A 182 -17.61 13.34 -5.57
CA ALA A 182 -18.62 12.41 -6.08
C ALA A 182 -20.04 12.96 -5.94
N GLY A 183 -20.33 13.72 -4.88
CA GLY A 183 -21.63 14.38 -4.69
C GLY A 183 -21.88 15.50 -5.67
N GLU A 184 -20.87 16.34 -5.93
CA GLU A 184 -20.94 17.45 -6.87
C GLU A 184 -21.13 16.99 -8.32
N PHE A 185 -20.37 15.96 -8.73
CA PHE A 185 -20.37 15.47 -10.12
C PHE A 185 -21.21 14.20 -10.32
N GLN A 186 -21.99 13.78 -9.31
CA GLN A 186 -22.86 12.61 -9.35
C GLN A 186 -22.12 11.31 -9.74
N LEU A 187 -20.90 11.14 -9.25
CA LEU A 187 -20.03 10.01 -9.53
C LEU A 187 -20.19 8.87 -8.50
N PRO A 188 -20.02 7.62 -8.88
CA PRO A 188 -19.92 6.53 -7.94
C PRO A 188 -18.62 6.61 -7.11
N ILE A 189 -18.69 6.15 -5.84
CA ILE A 189 -17.53 6.02 -4.96
C ILE A 189 -17.16 4.56 -4.83
N VAL A 190 -15.86 4.27 -4.99
CA VAL A 190 -15.27 2.95 -4.77
C VAL A 190 -14.39 2.99 -3.52
N GLY A 191 -14.80 2.25 -2.48
CA GLY A 191 -13.97 2.08 -1.29
C GLY A 191 -12.86 1.05 -1.54
N VAL A 192 -11.60 1.45 -1.32
CA VAL A 192 -10.43 0.61 -1.56
C VAL A 192 -9.79 0.20 -0.24
N HIS A 193 -9.48 -1.08 -0.09
CA HIS A 193 -8.70 -1.58 1.03
C HIS A 193 -7.21 -1.31 0.79
N HIS A 194 -6.54 -0.63 1.72
CA HIS A 194 -5.15 -0.19 1.60
C HIS A 194 -4.17 -1.32 1.20
N MET A 195 -4.26 -2.47 1.88
CA MET A 195 -3.37 -3.61 1.59
C MET A 195 -3.70 -4.28 0.26
N GLU A 196 -4.96 -4.23 -0.19
CA GLU A 196 -5.35 -4.69 -1.52
C GLU A 196 -4.76 -3.81 -2.60
N ALA A 197 -4.79 -2.48 -2.42
CA ALA A 197 -4.15 -1.54 -3.34
C ALA A 197 -2.65 -1.83 -3.49
N HIS A 198 -1.94 -2.06 -2.37
CA HIS A 198 -0.53 -2.46 -2.40
C HIS A 198 -0.29 -3.80 -3.10
N THR A 199 -1.19 -4.76 -2.95
CA THR A 199 -1.09 -6.06 -3.63
C THR A 199 -1.30 -5.92 -5.13
N LEU A 200 -2.29 -5.12 -5.55
CA LEU A 200 -2.70 -5.02 -6.95
C LEU A 200 -1.85 -4.05 -7.78
N VAL A 201 -1.18 -3.07 -7.16
CA VAL A 201 -0.39 -2.05 -7.89
C VAL A 201 0.71 -2.68 -8.76
N ALA A 202 1.21 -3.86 -8.41
CA ALA A 202 2.19 -4.59 -9.21
C ALA A 202 1.66 -4.93 -10.61
N ARG A 203 0.35 -5.10 -10.78
CA ARG A 203 -0.30 -5.37 -12.06
C ARG A 203 -0.36 -4.16 -12.99
N LEU A 204 -0.24 -2.95 -12.46
CA LEU A 204 -0.10 -1.73 -13.28
C LEU A 204 1.27 -1.66 -13.94
N THR A 205 2.31 -2.15 -13.26
CA THR A 205 3.70 -2.12 -13.74
C THR A 205 4.08 -3.36 -14.54
N ASP A 206 3.46 -4.49 -14.25
CA ASP A 206 3.65 -5.76 -14.93
C ASP A 206 2.30 -6.31 -15.39
N LYS A 207 1.93 -6.02 -16.64
CA LYS A 207 0.68 -6.49 -17.25
C LYS A 207 0.66 -8.02 -17.47
N GLY A 208 1.82 -8.67 -17.42
CA GLY A 208 1.94 -10.14 -17.46
C GLY A 208 1.58 -10.82 -16.14
N LEU A 209 1.50 -10.07 -15.04
CA LEU A 209 1.16 -10.61 -13.73
C LEU A 209 -0.32 -10.97 -13.65
N GLN A 210 -0.62 -12.24 -13.74
CA GLN A 210 -1.97 -12.79 -13.67
C GLN A 210 -2.23 -13.46 -12.32
N PHE A 211 -3.51 -13.57 -11.94
CA PHE A 211 -3.92 -14.39 -10.81
C PHE A 211 -3.79 -15.89 -11.11
N PRO A 212 -3.47 -16.74 -10.11
CA PRO A 212 -3.07 -16.38 -8.76
C PRO A 212 -1.58 -15.98 -8.68
N PHE A 213 -1.25 -15.04 -7.78
CA PHE A 213 0.15 -14.70 -7.50
C PHE A 213 0.37 -14.48 -5.99
N MET A 214 1.63 -14.56 -5.55
CA MET A 214 2.00 -14.26 -4.18
C MET A 214 2.54 -12.82 -4.09
N ALA A 215 2.10 -12.11 -3.04
CA ALA A 215 2.61 -10.79 -2.69
C ALA A 215 3.22 -10.80 -1.30
N LEU A 216 4.44 -10.29 -1.18
CA LEU A 216 5.08 -9.99 0.10
C LEU A 216 4.99 -8.48 0.32
N LEU A 217 4.14 -8.07 1.27
CA LEU A 217 3.98 -6.69 1.67
C LEU A 217 4.88 -6.40 2.87
N VAL A 218 5.76 -5.40 2.73
CA VAL A 218 6.75 -5.03 3.74
C VAL A 218 6.62 -3.54 4.03
N SER A 219 6.32 -3.20 5.28
CA SER A 219 6.16 -1.80 5.72
C SER A 219 6.63 -1.57 7.15
N GLY A 220 6.50 -0.33 7.62
CA GLY A 220 6.74 0.03 9.02
C GLY A 220 5.71 -0.55 9.99
N GLY A 221 4.48 -0.77 9.53
CA GLY A 221 3.39 -1.27 10.37
C GLY A 221 3.15 -2.77 10.29
N HIS A 222 3.35 -3.37 9.11
CA HIS A 222 3.00 -4.78 8.86
C HIS A 222 3.96 -5.46 7.89
N ASN A 223 4.20 -6.76 8.10
CA ASN A 223 4.73 -7.66 7.08
C ASN A 223 3.68 -8.74 6.83
N LEU A 224 3.24 -8.89 5.57
CA LEU A 224 2.21 -9.84 5.18
C LEU A 224 2.68 -10.65 3.98
N LEU A 225 2.52 -11.96 4.05
CA LEU A 225 2.61 -12.84 2.89
C LEU A 225 1.20 -13.22 2.46
N ILE A 226 0.80 -12.85 1.25
CA ILE A 226 -0.56 -12.99 0.73
C ILE A 226 -0.53 -13.83 -0.54
N LEU A 227 -1.46 -14.77 -0.68
CA LEU A 227 -1.82 -15.37 -1.94
C LEU A 227 -3.05 -14.66 -2.50
N ALA A 228 -2.85 -13.87 -3.55
CA ALA A 228 -3.91 -13.24 -4.32
C ALA A 228 -4.43 -14.26 -5.33
N ARG A 229 -5.64 -14.80 -5.11
CA ARG A 229 -6.27 -15.78 -6.00
C ARG A 229 -7.05 -15.13 -7.11
N ASP A 230 -7.70 -14.04 -6.77
CA ASP A 230 -8.51 -13.22 -7.66
C ASP A 230 -8.76 -11.85 -7.01
N LEU A 231 -9.40 -10.92 -7.72
CA LEU A 231 -9.84 -9.65 -7.20
C LEU A 231 -10.83 -9.87 -6.03
N GLY A 232 -10.53 -9.27 -4.87
CA GLY A 232 -11.33 -9.46 -3.65
C GLY A 232 -11.20 -10.87 -3.01
N HIS A 233 -10.29 -11.72 -3.51
CA HIS A 233 -10.09 -13.07 -2.97
C HIS A 233 -8.63 -13.29 -2.58
N TYR A 234 -8.32 -13.01 -1.32
CA TYR A 234 -6.97 -13.07 -0.76
C TYR A 234 -6.88 -14.07 0.38
N ILE A 235 -5.76 -14.80 0.45
CA ILE A 235 -5.44 -15.70 1.55
C ILE A 235 -4.16 -15.17 2.21
N GLN A 236 -4.24 -14.82 3.48
CA GLN A 236 -3.07 -14.49 4.29
C GLN A 236 -2.35 -15.79 4.65
N LEU A 237 -1.14 -15.98 4.13
CA LEU A 237 -0.28 -17.11 4.43
C LEU A 237 0.58 -16.88 5.68
N GLY A 238 0.99 -15.65 5.91
CA GLY A 238 1.77 -15.24 7.07
C GLY A 238 1.63 -13.77 7.38
N THR A 239 1.88 -13.43 8.64
CA THR A 239 1.83 -12.05 9.15
C THR A 239 2.89 -11.82 10.20
N THR A 240 3.19 -10.57 10.49
CA THR A 240 4.00 -10.19 11.65
C THR A 240 3.24 -10.53 12.92
N ILE A 241 3.91 -11.25 13.85
CA ILE A 241 3.34 -11.61 15.16
C ILE A 241 3.72 -10.65 16.28
N ASP A 242 4.70 -9.78 16.01
CA ASP A 242 5.18 -8.74 16.93
C ASP A 242 5.53 -7.46 16.15
N ASP A 243 6.80 -7.06 16.04
CA ASP A 243 7.24 -5.88 15.31
C ASP A 243 7.41 -6.18 13.81
N ALA A 244 7.03 -5.22 12.97
CA ALA A 244 7.36 -5.24 11.55
C ALA A 244 8.84 -4.91 11.32
N ILE A 245 9.40 -5.39 10.20
CA ILE A 245 10.81 -5.12 9.87
C ILE A 245 11.08 -3.62 9.67
N GLY A 246 10.15 -2.86 9.10
CA GLY A 246 10.30 -1.42 8.92
C GLY A 246 10.39 -0.70 10.27
N GLU A 247 9.59 -1.09 11.27
CA GLU A 247 9.73 -0.56 12.63
C GLU A 247 11.10 -0.89 13.23
N ALA A 248 11.61 -2.11 13.00
CA ALA A 248 12.95 -2.47 13.46
C ALA A 248 14.03 -1.57 12.84
N TYR A 249 13.90 -1.23 11.55
CA TYR A 249 14.79 -0.27 10.88
C TYR A 249 14.65 1.15 11.43
N ASP A 250 13.43 1.63 11.63
CA ASP A 250 13.17 2.97 12.18
C ASP A 250 13.77 3.12 13.58
N LYS A 251 13.61 2.11 14.44
CA LYS A 251 14.23 2.11 15.78
C LYS A 251 15.76 2.07 15.70
N THR A 252 16.30 1.26 14.78
CA THR A 252 17.76 1.17 14.56
C THR A 252 18.32 2.52 14.13
N ALA A 253 17.71 3.16 13.13
CA ALA A 253 18.13 4.49 12.68
C ALA A 253 18.10 5.52 13.81
N LYS A 254 17.06 5.49 14.64
CA LYS A 254 16.92 6.38 15.81
C LYS A 254 18.01 6.12 16.85
N TRP A 255 18.38 4.88 17.14
CA TRP A 255 19.46 4.57 18.10
C TRP A 255 20.83 4.96 17.58
N LEU A 256 21.01 4.95 16.25
CA LEU A 256 22.24 5.41 15.58
C LEU A 256 22.26 6.93 15.31
N GLY A 257 21.22 7.66 15.73
CA GLY A 257 21.14 9.12 15.52
C GLY A 257 21.05 9.56 14.06
N LEU A 258 20.53 8.67 13.16
CA LEU A 258 20.45 8.95 11.72
C LEU A 258 19.29 9.90 11.39
N ASP A 259 19.44 10.59 10.26
CA ASP A 259 18.39 11.46 9.72
C ASP A 259 17.18 10.64 9.25
N MET A 260 16.03 10.89 9.88
CA MET A 260 14.78 10.14 9.65
C MET A 260 13.86 10.78 8.59
N ARG A 261 14.26 11.88 7.92
CA ARG A 261 13.42 12.55 6.91
C ARG A 261 12.99 11.62 5.76
N ARG A 262 13.77 10.59 5.47
CA ARG A 262 13.48 9.58 4.43
C ARG A 262 13.06 8.24 5.02
N SER A 263 12.62 8.20 6.29
CA SER A 263 12.39 7.01 7.11
C SER A 263 13.68 6.24 7.49
N GLY A 264 13.59 5.36 8.50
CA GLY A 264 14.77 4.66 9.03
C GLY A 264 15.36 3.62 8.09
N GLY A 265 14.55 2.93 7.29
CA GLY A 265 15.04 1.94 6.34
C GLY A 265 16.08 2.49 5.37
N PRO A 266 15.76 3.55 4.58
CA PRO A 266 16.71 4.22 3.71
C PRO A 266 17.95 4.78 4.42
N ALA A 267 17.79 5.34 5.63
CA ALA A 267 18.90 5.88 6.39
C ALA A 267 19.91 4.78 6.80
N VAL A 268 19.40 3.66 7.30
CA VAL A 268 20.25 2.48 7.65
C VAL A 268 20.88 1.88 6.39
N GLU A 269 20.14 1.77 5.27
CA GLU A 269 20.68 1.25 4.01
C GLU A 269 21.84 2.10 3.50
N GLU A 270 21.74 3.42 3.59
CA GLU A 270 22.80 4.33 3.13
C GLU A 270 24.05 4.17 3.98
N LEU A 271 23.92 4.16 5.31
CA LEU A 271 25.04 3.92 6.21
C LEU A 271 25.66 2.53 6.00
N ALA A 272 24.86 1.52 5.76
CA ALA A 272 25.32 0.13 5.57
C ALA A 272 26.16 -0.06 4.31
N ARG A 273 26.13 0.85 3.34
CA ARG A 273 26.98 0.77 2.12
C ARG A 273 28.47 0.90 2.43
N GLU A 274 28.80 1.55 3.53
CA GLU A 274 30.19 1.75 3.99
C GLU A 274 30.60 0.69 5.02
N GLY A 275 29.66 -0.18 5.43
CA GLY A 275 29.86 -1.18 6.48
C GLY A 275 30.32 -2.54 5.98
N ASP A 276 30.91 -3.32 6.90
CA ASP A 276 31.20 -4.73 6.68
C ASP A 276 30.01 -5.60 7.15
N PRO A 277 29.30 -6.31 6.24
CA PRO A 277 28.14 -7.13 6.58
C PRO A 277 28.48 -8.31 7.51
N GLU A 278 29.74 -8.71 7.60
CA GLU A 278 30.20 -9.81 8.45
C GLU A 278 30.66 -9.37 9.85
N SER A 279 30.69 -8.05 10.10
CA SER A 279 31.21 -7.46 11.36
C SER A 279 30.34 -7.81 12.58
N VAL A 280 29.06 -8.11 12.38
CA VAL A 280 28.10 -8.48 13.44
C VAL A 280 27.18 -9.59 12.95
N LYS A 281 27.12 -10.68 13.71
CA LYS A 281 26.22 -11.80 13.41
C LYS A 281 24.99 -11.75 14.30
N PHE A 282 23.83 -11.63 13.69
CA PHE A 282 22.54 -11.71 14.35
C PHE A 282 21.93 -13.12 14.19
N LYS A 283 21.15 -13.54 15.20
CA LYS A 283 20.35 -14.76 15.08
C LYS A 283 19.21 -14.55 14.09
N VAL A 284 19.03 -15.52 13.21
CA VAL A 284 17.95 -15.51 12.22
C VAL A 284 16.59 -15.59 12.93
N PRO A 285 15.68 -14.62 12.73
CA PRO A 285 14.34 -14.69 13.32
C PRO A 285 13.57 -15.90 12.80
N MET A 286 12.73 -16.51 13.66
CA MET A 286 11.81 -17.59 13.31
C MET A 286 12.46 -18.86 12.72
N GLN A 287 13.77 -19.05 12.87
CA GLN A 287 14.54 -20.15 12.23
C GLN A 287 13.95 -21.55 12.46
N HIS A 288 13.32 -21.79 13.61
CA HIS A 288 12.76 -23.10 13.98
C HIS A 288 11.25 -23.19 13.80
N HIS A 289 10.61 -22.11 13.35
CA HIS A 289 9.18 -22.10 13.05
C HIS A 289 8.91 -22.73 11.68
N LYS A 290 7.76 -23.39 11.56
CA LYS A 290 7.36 -24.10 10.33
C LYS A 290 6.15 -23.44 9.65
N ASP A 291 5.85 -22.20 10.04
CA ASP A 291 4.82 -21.37 9.43
C ASP A 291 5.44 -20.23 8.58
N CYS A 292 4.61 -19.39 8.00
CA CYS A 292 5.03 -18.25 7.17
C CYS A 292 4.94 -16.92 7.94
N ASN A 293 4.87 -16.93 9.26
CA ASN A 293 4.81 -15.73 10.06
C ASN A 293 6.18 -15.06 10.22
N PHE A 294 6.17 -13.79 10.56
CA PHE A 294 7.36 -12.97 10.78
C PHE A 294 7.44 -12.50 12.23
N SER A 295 8.66 -12.35 12.74
CA SER A 295 8.94 -11.77 14.06
C SER A 295 10.25 -11.00 13.98
N PHE A 296 10.23 -9.71 14.32
CA PHE A 296 11.43 -8.87 14.28
C PHE A 296 11.75 -8.19 15.62
N ALA A 297 10.94 -8.38 16.66
CA ALA A 297 11.22 -7.85 18.00
C ALA A 297 12.54 -8.38 18.57
N GLY A 298 12.84 -9.68 18.36
CA GLY A 298 14.10 -10.29 18.76
C GLY A 298 15.30 -9.69 18.03
N LEU A 299 15.20 -9.48 16.73
CA LEU A 299 16.23 -8.82 15.92
C LEU A 299 16.46 -7.37 16.39
N LYS A 300 15.39 -6.60 16.56
CA LYS A 300 15.42 -5.24 17.10
C LYS A 300 16.17 -5.18 18.43
N THR A 301 15.90 -6.11 19.33
CA THR A 301 16.59 -6.18 20.62
C THR A 301 18.07 -6.50 20.48
N GLN A 302 18.45 -7.46 19.62
CA GLN A 302 19.85 -7.78 19.34
C GLN A 302 20.62 -6.57 18.81
N VAL A 303 20.05 -5.85 17.84
CA VAL A 303 20.65 -4.62 17.29
C VAL A 303 20.87 -3.57 18.38
N ARG A 304 19.85 -3.29 19.21
CA ARG A 304 19.96 -2.33 20.30
C ARG A 304 21.09 -2.68 21.29
N LEU A 305 21.16 -3.96 21.69
CA LEU A 305 22.20 -4.40 22.61
C LEU A 305 23.60 -4.33 21.98
N THR A 306 23.72 -4.60 20.69
CA THR A 306 25.00 -4.48 19.97
C THR A 306 25.47 -3.03 19.90
N ILE A 307 24.58 -2.09 19.56
CA ILE A 307 24.89 -0.65 19.57
C ILE A 307 25.35 -0.22 20.95
N ALA A 308 24.58 -0.56 22.00
CA ALA A 308 24.93 -0.20 23.38
C ALA A 308 26.26 -0.81 23.86
N SER A 309 26.62 -2.01 23.38
CA SER A 309 27.88 -2.69 23.78
C SER A 309 29.12 -2.13 23.10
N LYS A 310 28.94 -1.40 21.99
CA LYS A 310 30.05 -0.81 21.22
C LYS A 310 30.23 0.68 21.45
N ASP A 311 29.47 1.28 22.38
CA ASP A 311 29.45 2.71 22.69
C ASP A 311 29.29 3.61 21.42
N ILE A 312 28.42 3.16 20.50
CA ILE A 312 28.12 3.88 19.27
C ILE A 312 26.91 4.79 19.49
#